data_3b2a8923ae78c84cf50d53d47a0854e4
#
_entry.id   3b2a8923ae78c84cf50d53d47a0854e4
#
_cell.length_a   1.000
_cell.length_b   1.000
_cell.length_c   1.000
_cell.angle_alpha   90.00
_cell.angle_beta   90.00
_cell.angle_gamma   90.00
#
_symmetry.space_group_name_H-M   'P 1'
#
loop_
_entity.id
_entity.type
_entity.pdbx_description
1 polymer ?
#
loop_
_entity_poly.entity_id
_entity_poly.type
_entity_poly.pdbx_seq_one_letter_code
_entity_poly.pdbx_strand_id
1 'polypeptide(L)'
;RNKYMDKLERIGAARVHASLIAGKKLVDDEGCTNVDRVKALVINTVTNAKTRVIYVEIVDAKTSLPVSEIKIWHCRISIAVWYGQTRLIDNIGV
;
A
#
# COMPACT_ATOMS: atom_id res chain seq x y z
N ARG A 1 -7.69 15.44 12.50
CA ARG A 1 -8.09 14.90 11.24
C ARG A 1 -8.61 13.49 11.35
N ASN A 2 -7.77 12.56 11.77
CA ASN A 2 -8.19 11.19 11.98
C ASN A 2 -9.16 11.04 13.15
N LYS A 3 -9.22 12.05 14.00
CA LYS A 3 -10.10 11.99 15.16
C LYS A 3 -11.58 11.89 14.80
N TYR A 4 -11.94 12.24 13.59
CA TYR A 4 -13.32 12.13 13.13
C TYR A 4 -13.59 10.87 12.33
N MET A 5 -12.57 10.02 12.18
CA MET A 5 -12.73 8.75 11.49
C MET A 5 -13.61 7.84 12.33
N ASP A 6 -14.66 7.28 11.74
CA ASP A 6 -15.53 6.38 12.45
C ASP A 6 -14.88 5.00 12.60
N LYS A 7 -15.59 4.09 13.29
CA LYS A 7 -15.04 2.77 13.58
C LYS A 7 -14.74 1.96 12.32
N LEU A 8 -15.62 2.03 11.33
CA LEU A 8 -15.42 1.30 10.07
C LEU A 8 -14.24 1.86 9.28
N GLU A 9 -14.09 3.18 9.29
CA GLU A 9 -12.96 3.82 8.61
C GLU A 9 -11.64 3.45 9.27
N ARG A 10 -11.62 3.34 10.60
CA ARG A 10 -10.41 2.90 11.32
C ARG A 10 -10.02 1.48 10.97
N ILE A 11 -11.01 0.60 10.83
CA ILE A 11 -10.76 -0.78 10.41
C ILE A 11 -10.19 -0.80 9.00
N GLY A 12 -10.77 0.00 8.10
CA GLY A 12 -10.27 0.11 6.73
C GLY A 12 -8.85 0.62 6.68
N ALA A 13 -8.55 1.69 7.43
CA ALA A 13 -7.19 2.25 7.48
C ALA A 13 -6.19 1.23 8.02
N ALA A 14 -6.56 0.46 9.04
CA ALA A 14 -5.69 -0.57 9.59
C ALA A 14 -5.41 -1.66 8.57
N ARG A 15 -6.40 -2.06 7.78
CA ARG A 15 -6.22 -3.06 6.73
C ARG A 15 -5.30 -2.55 5.62
N VAL A 16 -5.46 -1.30 5.23
CA VAL A 16 -4.59 -0.66 4.24
C VAL A 16 -3.16 -0.66 4.73
N HIS A 17 -2.94 -0.23 5.97
CA HIS A 17 -1.61 -0.20 6.54
C HIS A 17 -1.01 -1.61 6.63
N ALA A 18 -1.79 -2.59 7.06
CA ALA A 18 -1.34 -3.99 7.13
C ALA A 18 -0.91 -4.52 5.76
N SER A 19 -1.63 -4.14 4.69
CA SER A 19 -1.26 -4.56 3.34
C SER A 19 0.08 -3.96 2.91
N LEU A 20 0.33 -2.70 3.29
CA LEU A 20 1.61 -2.05 3.00
C LEU A 20 2.75 -2.73 3.77
N ILE A 21 2.52 -3.09 5.02
CA ILE A 21 3.52 -3.80 5.82
C ILE A 21 3.83 -5.17 5.21
N ALA A 22 2.81 -5.87 4.70
CA ALA A 22 3.04 -7.15 4.02
C ALA A 22 3.94 -6.97 2.79
N GLY A 23 3.69 -5.93 1.99
CA GLY A 23 4.55 -5.61 0.85
C GLY A 23 5.96 -5.26 1.28
N LYS A 24 6.11 -4.47 2.33
CA LYS A 24 7.42 -4.11 2.87
C LYS A 24 8.19 -5.35 3.33
N LYS A 25 7.52 -6.29 4.00
CA LYS A 25 8.18 -7.52 4.44
C LYS A 25 8.66 -8.37 3.28
N LEU A 26 7.88 -8.42 2.20
CA LEU A 26 8.30 -9.16 1.02
C LEU A 26 9.59 -8.58 0.44
N VAL A 27 9.73 -7.26 0.43
CA VAL A 27 10.94 -6.59 -0.05
C VAL A 27 12.10 -6.78 0.93
N ASP A 28 11.87 -6.47 2.21
CA ASP A 28 12.95 -6.41 3.19
C ASP A 28 13.43 -7.80 3.62
N ASP A 29 12.50 -8.74 3.84
CA ASP A 29 12.84 -10.05 4.39
C ASP A 29 13.21 -11.05 3.30
N GLU A 30 12.57 -10.97 2.14
CA GLU A 30 12.78 -11.92 1.05
C GLU A 30 13.58 -11.33 -0.11
N GLY A 31 13.94 -10.06 -0.03
CA GLY A 31 14.73 -9.41 -1.07
C GLY A 31 14.01 -9.29 -2.40
N CYS A 32 12.68 -9.26 -2.37
CA CYS A 32 11.90 -9.19 -3.61
C CYS A 32 12.00 -7.80 -4.21
N THR A 33 12.52 -7.70 -5.43
CA THR A 33 12.61 -6.44 -6.15
C THR A 33 11.62 -6.37 -7.31
N ASN A 34 10.80 -7.38 -7.49
CA ASN A 34 9.81 -7.43 -8.57
C ASN A 34 8.59 -6.58 -8.18
N VAL A 35 8.39 -5.48 -8.89
CA VAL A 35 7.30 -4.54 -8.63
C VAL A 35 5.94 -5.24 -8.71
N ASP A 36 5.74 -6.06 -9.73
CA ASP A 36 4.44 -6.70 -9.95
C ASP A 36 4.09 -7.67 -8.82
N ARG A 37 5.07 -8.40 -8.29
CA ARG A 37 4.83 -9.31 -7.17
C ARG A 37 4.42 -8.57 -5.91
N VAL A 38 5.11 -7.48 -5.61
CA VAL A 38 4.81 -6.68 -4.43
C VAL A 38 3.43 -6.04 -4.56
N LYS A 39 3.13 -5.49 -5.73
CA LYS A 39 1.81 -4.90 -5.98
C LYS A 39 0.71 -5.95 -5.84
N ALA A 40 0.91 -7.14 -6.40
CA ALA A 40 -0.08 -8.21 -6.31
C ALA A 40 -0.33 -8.62 -4.86
N LEU A 41 0.73 -8.73 -4.05
CA LEU A 41 0.58 -9.06 -2.64
C LEU A 41 -0.20 -8.00 -1.88
N VAL A 42 0.12 -6.72 -2.11
CA VAL A 42 -0.57 -5.61 -1.45
C VAL A 42 -2.05 -5.62 -1.84
N ILE A 43 -2.33 -5.75 -3.13
CA ILE A 43 -3.71 -5.78 -3.63
C ILE A 43 -4.49 -6.95 -3.03
N ASN A 44 -3.92 -8.14 -3.03
CA ASN A 44 -4.58 -9.32 -2.47
C ASN A 44 -4.82 -9.19 -0.98
N THR A 45 -3.90 -8.57 -0.26
CA THR A 45 -4.01 -8.42 1.18
C THR A 45 -5.10 -7.42 1.55
N VAL A 46 -5.25 -6.35 0.78
CA VAL A 46 -6.21 -5.28 1.11
C VAL A 46 -7.61 -5.54 0.55
N THR A 47 -7.72 -6.33 -0.51
CA THR A 47 -8.99 -6.53 -1.20
C THR A 47 -9.97 -7.36 -0.35
N ASN A 48 -11.18 -6.85 -0.20
CA ASN A 48 -12.30 -7.58 0.41
C ASN A 48 -13.62 -6.99 -0.11
N ALA A 49 -14.74 -7.45 0.45
CA ALA A 49 -16.07 -7.06 -0.03
C ALA A 49 -16.33 -5.55 0.05
N LYS A 50 -15.65 -4.85 0.97
CA LYS A 50 -15.87 -3.42 1.18
C LYS A 50 -14.77 -2.55 0.59
N THR A 51 -13.67 -3.16 0.12
CA THR A 51 -12.50 -2.42 -0.33
C THR A 51 -12.36 -2.50 -1.84
N ARG A 52 -12.25 -1.34 -2.50
CA ARG A 52 -11.96 -1.25 -3.92
C ARG A 52 -10.67 -0.50 -4.10
N VAL A 53 -9.70 -1.15 -4.73
CA VAL A 53 -8.39 -0.54 -4.95
C VAL A 53 -8.49 0.46 -6.11
N ILE A 54 -8.04 1.68 -5.85
CA ILE A 54 -7.93 2.71 -6.90
C ILE A 54 -6.58 2.53 -7.60
N TYR A 55 -5.51 2.49 -6.81
CA TYR A 55 -4.18 2.21 -7.35
C TYR A 55 -3.28 1.66 -6.24
N VAL A 56 -2.28 0.91 -6.66
CA VAL A 56 -1.11 0.57 -5.86
C VAL A 56 0.09 0.84 -6.75
N GLU A 57 1.00 1.70 -6.31
CA GLU A 57 2.18 2.05 -7.09
C GLU A 57 3.43 2.01 -6.24
N ILE A 58 4.54 1.65 -6.87
CA ILE A 58 5.85 1.69 -6.24
C ILE A 58 6.66 2.73 -6.99
N VAL A 59 7.11 3.74 -6.26
CA VAL A 59 7.76 4.90 -6.85
C VAL A 59 9.12 5.13 -6.18
N ASP A 60 9.99 5.85 -6.88
CA ASP A 60 11.24 6.31 -6.31
C ASP A 60 10.94 7.34 -5.23
N ALA A 61 11.57 7.18 -4.05
CA ALA A 61 11.29 8.05 -2.91
C ALA A 61 11.70 9.51 -3.15
N LYS A 62 12.65 9.75 -4.04
CA LYS A 62 13.10 11.11 -4.35
C LYS A 62 12.29 11.76 -5.45
N THR A 63 12.04 11.02 -6.53
CA THR A 63 11.43 11.59 -7.73
C THR A 63 9.92 11.41 -7.78
N SER A 64 9.39 10.49 -6.97
CA SER A 64 7.98 10.08 -7.00
C SER A 64 7.55 9.50 -8.34
N LEU A 65 8.49 9.07 -9.16
CA LEU A 65 8.20 8.43 -10.44
C LEU A 65 8.14 6.92 -10.28
N PRO A 66 7.25 6.26 -11.04
CA PRO A 66 7.16 4.80 -11.00
C PRO A 66 8.49 4.15 -11.36
N VAL A 67 8.79 3.04 -10.70
CA VAL A 67 10.02 2.29 -10.98
C VAL A 67 9.67 0.94 -11.60
N SER A 68 10.58 0.42 -12.39
CA SER A 68 10.44 -0.91 -12.99
C SER A 68 10.96 -2.02 -12.07
N GLU A 69 11.85 -1.64 -11.16
CA GLU A 69 12.45 -2.56 -10.20
C GLU A 69 12.66 -1.83 -8.88
N ILE A 70 12.41 -2.52 -7.76
CA ILE A 70 12.52 -1.92 -6.44
C ILE A 70 13.99 -1.86 -6.02
N LYS A 71 14.40 -0.67 -5.58
CA LYS A 71 15.70 -0.48 -4.92
C LYS A 71 15.43 -0.33 -3.44
N ILE A 72 15.87 -1.30 -2.66
CA ILE A 72 15.65 -1.32 -1.22
C ILE A 72 16.20 -0.03 -0.59
N TRP A 73 15.42 0.57 0.30
CA TRP A 73 15.68 1.84 0.98
C TRP A 73 15.54 3.09 0.10
N HIS A 74 15.15 2.94 -1.16
CA HIS A 74 15.02 4.06 -2.09
C HIS A 74 13.65 4.20 -2.72
N CYS A 75 12.71 3.34 -2.32
CA CYS A 75 11.38 3.34 -2.93
C CYS A 75 10.28 3.51 -1.89
N ARG A 76 9.09 3.77 -2.38
CA ARG A 76 7.90 3.93 -1.54
C ARG A 76 6.72 3.23 -2.21
N ILE A 77 5.97 2.48 -1.41
CA ILE A 77 4.72 1.87 -1.88
C ILE A 77 3.59 2.83 -1.51
N SER A 78 2.82 3.25 -2.50
CA SER A 78 1.68 4.13 -2.30
C SER A 78 0.40 3.40 -2.70
N ILE A 79 -0.66 3.61 -1.93
CA ILE A 79 -1.93 2.96 -2.16
C ILE A 79 -3.08 3.93 -1.96
N ALA A 80 -4.11 3.81 -2.77
CA ALA A 80 -5.38 4.49 -2.57
C ALA A 80 -6.50 3.49 -2.80
N VAL A 81 -7.47 3.49 -1.90
CA VAL A 81 -8.61 2.58 -1.97
C VAL A 81 -9.89 3.31 -1.59
N TRP A 82 -11.02 2.77 -2.05
CA TRP A 82 -12.32 3.09 -1.48
C TRP A 82 -12.67 2.02 -0.46
N TYR A 83 -12.91 2.44 0.77
CA TYR A 83 -13.45 1.57 1.81
C TYR A 83 -14.87 2.02 2.09
N GLY A 84 -15.85 1.28 1.53
CA GLY A 84 -17.21 1.78 1.51
C GLY A 84 -17.26 3.07 0.69
N GLN A 85 -17.63 4.18 1.32
CA GLN A 85 -17.72 5.49 0.68
C GLN A 85 -16.56 6.40 1.06
N THR A 86 -15.55 5.89 1.76
CA THR A 86 -14.43 6.67 2.23
C THR A 86 -13.18 6.36 1.42
N ARG A 87 -12.53 7.40 0.91
CA ARG A 87 -11.26 7.25 0.21
C ARG A 87 -10.11 7.26 1.22
N LEU A 88 -9.34 6.19 1.23
CA LEU A 88 -8.19 6.04 2.12
C LEU A 88 -6.91 6.03 1.30
N ILE A 89 -5.91 6.77 1.76
CA ILE A 89 -4.61 6.89 1.10
C ILE A 89 -3.53 6.63 2.14
N ASP A 90 -2.53 5.84 1.77
CA ASP A 90 -1.41 5.57 2.67
C ASP A 90 -0.16 5.26 1.84
N ASN A 91 0.99 5.27 2.49
CA ASN A 91 2.24 4.91 1.85
C ASN A 91 3.23 4.41 2.90
N ILE A 92 4.27 3.69 2.43
CA ILE A 92 5.32 3.17 3.30
C ILE A 92 6.63 3.13 2.52
N GLY A 93 7.73 3.46 3.20
CA GLY A 93 9.06 3.34 2.61
C GLY A 93 9.54 1.89 2.59
N VAL A 94 10.20 1.49 1.52
CA VAL A 94 10.77 0.14 1.38
C VAL A 94 12.23 0.20 0.91
#